data_551196189affabe15974bf80f56759fe
#
_entry.id   551196189affabe15974bf80f56759fe
#
_cell.length_a   1.000
_cell.length_b   1.000
_cell.length_c   1.000
_cell.angle_alpha   90.00
_cell.angle_beta   90.00
_cell.angle_gamma   90.00
#
_symmetry.space_group_name_H-M   'P 1'
#
loop_
_entity.id
_entity.type
_entity.pdbx_description
1 polymer ?
#
loop_
_entity_poly.entity_id
_entity_poly.type
_entity_poly.pdbx_seq_one_letter_code
_entity_poly.pdbx_strand_id
1 'polypeptide(L)'
;NTNVLVTVEPGVVRNANVGIVSNAQINESVDEMNLLAQTATGDTDVVATQILLQTDPGAYASSVVAVSGPANPYALPTTLMLGMSEAGDVAMERLMQLRPQMTAPQAPPRQRGSGGPRSTAVAQSVASQRRKAFGAELNGPTPDEGMRGWARGFGFAGSSSNQNWAQTSYDSTLGNVAAGVDTVVGDGGILGGFVGYMPGSVNVTGGLVDESMTVNGVDFGMYGSWVPNRGEWYLSGAVTGAYTMIDRTRNIYVPGVVRTATSSSNAWSASFMGETGFNLPTGGDSYVSPYVRVAYTDFNQGSYTESGAGSLNLAVGSQSASALQPSVGARYMDGIRSGRSVITPFVGAAFTAFLPVGDWGVTATNPFSGLPPISVYGDVETLYGGSVEAGVELALPDGLTLFASFNGMFMSDMQVYGGRAGIQIPF
;
A
#
# COMPACT_ATOMS: atom_id res chain seq x y z
N ASN A 1 54.37 -6.20 -9.16
CA ASN A 1 53.13 -5.50 -8.85
C ASN A 1 53.22 -4.08 -9.37
N THR A 2 52.71 -3.85 -10.56
CA THR A 2 52.58 -2.54 -11.14
C THR A 2 51.20 -2.00 -10.69
N ASN A 3 51.18 -1.18 -9.67
CA ASN A 3 49.98 -0.41 -9.28
C ASN A 3 49.71 0.59 -10.43
N VAL A 4 48.73 0.29 -11.27
CA VAL A 4 48.20 1.26 -12.22
C VAL A 4 47.24 2.15 -11.48
N LEU A 5 47.71 3.32 -11.09
CA LEU A 5 46.86 4.36 -10.51
C LEU A 5 45.99 4.92 -11.66
N VAL A 6 44.77 4.49 -11.77
CA VAL A 6 43.80 5.09 -12.68
C VAL A 6 43.19 6.28 -11.94
N THR A 7 43.71 7.46 -12.19
CA THR A 7 43.12 8.72 -11.72
C THR A 7 41.93 9.01 -12.63
N VAL A 8 40.71 8.65 -12.19
CA VAL A 8 39.49 9.07 -12.88
C VAL A 8 39.27 10.54 -12.55
N GLU A 9 39.40 11.42 -13.56
CA GLU A 9 39.10 12.82 -13.37
C GLU A 9 37.64 12.98 -12.94
N PRO A 10 37.31 13.75 -11.88
CA PRO A 10 35.96 13.95 -11.40
C PRO A 10 34.95 14.44 -12.45
N GLY A 11 35.44 15.01 -13.57
CA GLY A 11 34.62 15.45 -14.68
C GLY A 11 34.11 14.36 -15.61
N VAL A 12 34.73 13.15 -15.65
CA VAL A 12 34.37 12.08 -16.56
C VAL A 12 33.11 11.34 -16.06
N VAL A 13 32.96 11.23 -14.76
CA VAL A 13 31.78 10.58 -14.16
C VAL A 13 30.50 11.43 -14.29
N ARG A 14 30.63 12.77 -14.46
CA ARG A 14 29.49 13.68 -14.60
C ARG A 14 28.67 13.51 -15.88
N ASN A 15 29.20 12.86 -16.89
CA ASN A 15 28.53 12.63 -18.17
C ASN A 15 28.00 11.20 -18.33
N ALA A 16 28.18 10.33 -17.33
CA ALA A 16 27.53 9.03 -17.35
C ALA A 16 26.03 9.25 -17.11
N ASN A 17 25.20 8.76 -18.03
CA ASN A 17 23.74 8.71 -17.92
C ASN A 17 23.33 7.66 -16.86
N VAL A 18 23.91 7.74 -15.68
CA VAL A 18 23.50 6.98 -14.50
C VAL A 18 22.37 7.82 -13.93
N GLY A 19 21.15 7.33 -13.99
CA GLY A 19 19.96 8.04 -13.53
C GLY A 19 20.18 8.66 -12.15
N ILE A 20 19.43 9.67 -11.81
CA ILE A 20 19.61 10.71 -10.77
C ILE A 20 20.20 10.20 -9.43
N VAL A 21 21.40 9.69 -9.46
CA VAL A 21 22.27 9.61 -8.29
C VAL A 21 22.88 11.00 -8.17
N SER A 22 22.70 11.68 -7.04
CA SER A 22 23.31 13.01 -6.89
C SER A 22 24.80 12.93 -7.19
N ASN A 23 25.35 13.89 -7.94
CA ASN A 23 26.78 13.91 -8.26
C ASN A 23 27.67 13.78 -7.01
N ALA A 24 27.17 14.20 -5.84
CA ALA A 24 27.85 14.04 -4.56
C ALA A 24 27.99 12.58 -4.13
N GLN A 25 26.96 11.76 -4.29
CA GLN A 25 26.98 10.33 -3.91
C GLN A 25 27.93 9.51 -4.80
N ILE A 26 27.92 9.78 -6.12
CA ILE A 26 28.87 9.13 -7.04
C ILE A 26 30.30 9.53 -6.68
N ASN A 27 30.56 10.80 -6.42
CA ASN A 27 31.89 11.27 -6.07
C ASN A 27 32.39 10.66 -4.75
N GLU A 28 31.53 10.57 -3.73
CA GLU A 28 31.86 9.91 -2.46
C GLU A 28 32.19 8.43 -2.68
N SER A 29 31.38 7.70 -3.45
CA SER A 29 31.62 6.30 -3.78
C SER A 29 32.86 6.09 -4.64
N VAL A 30 33.19 7.04 -5.53
CA VAL A 30 34.42 7.00 -6.34
C VAL A 30 35.66 7.23 -5.47
N ASP A 31 35.62 8.20 -4.57
CA ASP A 31 36.72 8.44 -3.64
C ASP A 31 36.97 7.24 -2.73
N GLU A 32 35.92 6.62 -2.29
CA GLU A 32 35.93 5.38 -1.52
C GLU A 32 36.58 4.22 -2.29
N MET A 33 36.18 4.03 -3.55
CA MET A 33 36.76 2.99 -4.41
C MET A 33 38.23 3.21 -4.68
N ASN A 34 38.65 4.46 -4.89
CA ASN A 34 40.06 4.81 -5.05
C ASN A 34 40.89 4.53 -3.79
N LEU A 35 40.34 4.78 -2.62
CA LEU A 35 40.98 4.46 -1.34
C LEU A 35 41.10 2.94 -1.12
N LEU A 36 40.04 2.18 -1.44
CA LEU A 36 40.03 0.73 -1.41
C LEU A 36 41.12 0.14 -2.29
N ALA A 37 41.28 0.62 -3.51
CA ALA A 37 42.31 0.13 -4.44
C ALA A 37 43.74 0.35 -3.94
N GLN A 38 43.95 1.33 -3.06
CA GLN A 38 45.26 1.60 -2.48
C GLN A 38 45.54 0.82 -1.21
N THR A 39 44.51 0.43 -0.47
CA THR A 39 44.64 -0.12 0.89
C THR A 39 44.09 -1.54 1.04
N ALA A 40 43.25 -1.99 0.11
CA ALA A 40 42.61 -3.29 0.16
C ALA A 40 43.59 -4.45 -0.07
N THR A 41 43.25 -5.59 0.53
CA THR A 41 43.95 -6.86 0.33
C THR A 41 42.94 -8.01 0.17
N GLY A 42 43.35 -9.09 -0.48
CA GLY A 42 42.52 -10.28 -0.62
C GLY A 42 41.31 -10.06 -1.57
N ASP A 43 40.12 -10.47 -1.14
CA ASP A 43 38.89 -10.40 -1.95
C ASP A 43 38.49 -8.97 -2.29
N THR A 44 38.68 -8.03 -1.36
CA THR A 44 38.40 -6.61 -1.56
C THR A 44 39.30 -5.99 -2.65
N ASP A 45 40.59 -6.37 -2.69
CA ASP A 45 41.51 -5.94 -3.73
C ASP A 45 41.09 -6.46 -5.12
N VAL A 46 40.67 -7.71 -5.21
CA VAL A 46 40.15 -8.29 -6.45
C VAL A 46 38.96 -7.52 -6.97
N VAL A 47 37.96 -7.24 -6.13
CA VAL A 47 36.74 -6.51 -6.50
C VAL A 47 37.07 -5.08 -6.92
N ALA A 48 37.85 -4.34 -6.11
CA ALA A 48 38.23 -2.96 -6.41
C ALA A 48 39.03 -2.88 -7.74
N THR A 49 39.94 -3.81 -7.96
CA THR A 49 40.72 -3.90 -9.22
C THR A 49 39.80 -4.12 -10.42
N GLN A 50 38.83 -5.03 -10.34
CA GLN A 50 37.89 -5.30 -11.45
C GLN A 50 37.02 -4.08 -11.77
N ILE A 51 36.58 -3.32 -10.78
CA ILE A 51 35.81 -2.09 -10.98
C ILE A 51 36.69 -1.01 -11.64
N LEU A 52 37.91 -0.83 -11.16
CA LEU A 52 38.85 0.17 -11.70
C LEU A 52 39.36 -0.14 -13.11
N LEU A 53 39.31 -1.42 -13.53
CA LEU A 53 39.64 -1.81 -14.88
C LEU A 53 38.57 -1.46 -15.93
N GLN A 54 37.40 -0.97 -15.50
CA GLN A 54 36.36 -0.51 -16.40
C GLN A 54 36.82 0.76 -17.13
N THR A 55 37.00 0.69 -18.44
CA THR A 55 37.44 1.83 -19.26
C THR A 55 36.30 2.71 -19.74
N ASP A 56 35.07 2.19 -19.72
CA ASP A 56 33.86 2.96 -20.02
C ASP A 56 33.37 3.65 -18.75
N PRO A 57 33.25 5.01 -18.74
CA PRO A 57 32.80 5.75 -17.56
C PRO A 57 31.41 5.34 -17.06
N GLY A 58 30.50 4.97 -17.98
CA GLY A 58 29.16 4.49 -17.61
C GLY A 58 29.19 3.13 -16.91
N ALA A 59 29.98 2.18 -17.42
CA ALA A 59 30.17 0.89 -16.80
C ALA A 59 30.85 1.01 -15.43
N TYR A 60 31.83 1.89 -15.30
CA TYR A 60 32.49 2.19 -14.02
C TYR A 60 31.49 2.73 -12.99
N ALA A 61 30.74 3.79 -13.33
CA ALA A 61 29.76 4.38 -12.43
C ALA A 61 28.67 3.40 -12.02
N SER A 62 28.16 2.61 -12.97
CA SER A 62 27.17 1.55 -12.67
C SER A 62 27.72 0.48 -11.73
N SER A 63 29.01 0.09 -11.89
CA SER A 63 29.66 -0.86 -11.01
C SER A 63 29.83 -0.33 -9.59
N VAL A 64 30.21 0.94 -9.45
CA VAL A 64 30.34 1.61 -8.15
C VAL A 64 28.97 1.66 -7.44
N VAL A 65 27.93 2.07 -8.13
CA VAL A 65 26.57 2.11 -7.59
C VAL A 65 26.12 0.71 -7.14
N ALA A 66 26.39 -0.32 -7.94
CA ALA A 66 25.99 -1.69 -7.65
C ALA A 66 26.58 -2.26 -6.36
N VAL A 67 27.77 -1.81 -5.95
CA VAL A 67 28.45 -2.29 -4.75
C VAL A 67 28.24 -1.40 -3.52
N SER A 68 27.70 -0.20 -3.71
CA SER A 68 27.60 0.82 -2.65
C SER A 68 26.32 0.78 -1.82
N GLY A 69 25.25 0.13 -2.30
CA GLY A 69 23.98 0.12 -1.59
C GLY A 69 22.99 -0.95 -2.06
N PRO A 70 21.80 -1.02 -1.47
CA PRO A 70 20.73 -1.89 -1.92
C PRO A 70 20.28 -1.50 -3.34
N ALA A 71 19.72 -2.46 -4.09
CA ALA A 71 19.37 -2.26 -5.50
C ALA A 71 18.31 -1.14 -5.69
N ASN A 72 17.29 -1.11 -4.86
CA ASN A 72 16.29 -0.04 -4.80
C ASN A 72 15.74 0.11 -3.36
N PRO A 73 16.20 1.10 -2.60
CA PRO A 73 15.79 1.26 -1.21
C PRO A 73 14.33 1.68 -1.04
N TYR A 74 13.64 2.08 -2.12
CA TYR A 74 12.24 2.57 -2.06
C TYR A 74 11.21 1.50 -2.41
N ALA A 75 11.60 0.44 -3.11
CA ALA A 75 10.71 -0.60 -3.60
C ALA A 75 9.92 -1.28 -2.47
N LEU A 76 10.61 -1.67 -1.41
CA LEU A 76 9.99 -2.34 -0.26
C LEU A 76 9.10 -1.41 0.57
N PRO A 77 9.57 -0.21 1.02
CA PRO A 77 8.70 0.74 1.72
C PRO A 77 7.43 1.06 0.94
N THR A 78 7.54 1.40 -0.35
CA THR A 78 6.38 1.71 -1.20
C THR A 78 5.41 0.54 -1.27
N THR A 79 5.90 -0.68 -1.49
CA THR A 79 5.05 -1.89 -1.57
C THR A 79 4.30 -2.14 -0.26
N LEU A 80 4.99 -2.05 0.88
CA LEU A 80 4.36 -2.29 2.19
C LEU A 80 3.39 -1.18 2.57
N MET A 81 3.68 0.08 2.24
CA MET A 81 2.75 1.19 2.46
C MET A 81 1.47 1.03 1.61
N LEU A 82 1.59 0.58 0.36
CA LEU A 82 0.43 0.24 -0.47
C LEU A 82 -0.37 -0.92 0.14
N GLY A 83 0.30 -1.95 0.65
CA GLY A 83 -0.34 -3.05 1.34
C GLY A 83 -1.12 -2.61 2.57
N MET A 84 -0.58 -1.67 3.35
CA MET A 84 -1.26 -1.08 4.50
C MET A 84 -2.46 -0.22 4.08
N SER A 85 -2.35 0.53 2.98
CA SER A 85 -3.48 1.25 2.39
C SER A 85 -4.58 0.29 1.94
N GLU A 86 -4.23 -0.83 1.31
CA GLU A 86 -5.19 -1.88 0.91
C GLU A 86 -5.88 -2.53 2.11
N ALA A 87 -5.16 -2.78 3.22
CA ALA A 87 -5.77 -3.27 4.46
C ALA A 87 -6.77 -2.26 5.04
N GLY A 88 -6.46 -0.96 4.98
CA GLY A 88 -7.38 0.13 5.31
C GLY A 88 -8.59 0.17 4.37
N ASP A 89 -8.38 -0.02 3.07
CA ASP A 89 -9.45 -0.06 2.06
C ASP A 89 -10.41 -1.23 2.27
N VAL A 90 -9.91 -2.40 2.70
CA VAL A 90 -10.76 -3.53 3.10
C VAL A 90 -11.71 -3.12 4.23
N ALA A 91 -11.22 -2.39 5.22
CA ALA A 91 -12.04 -1.86 6.31
C ALA A 91 -13.04 -0.81 5.82
N MET A 92 -12.65 0.13 4.94
CA MET A 92 -13.53 1.14 4.37
C MET A 92 -14.62 0.57 3.47
N GLU A 93 -14.29 -0.43 2.66
CA GLU A 93 -15.27 -1.17 1.84
C GLU A 93 -16.27 -1.89 2.75
N ARG A 94 -15.78 -2.49 3.84
CA ARG A 94 -16.66 -3.09 4.85
C ARG A 94 -17.64 -2.08 5.43
N LEU A 95 -17.17 -0.91 5.82
CA LEU A 95 -18.01 0.17 6.32
C LEU A 95 -19.00 0.68 5.28
N MET A 96 -18.59 0.76 4.00
CA MET A 96 -19.44 1.14 2.89
C MET A 96 -20.65 0.20 2.74
N GLN A 97 -20.42 -1.10 2.87
CA GLN A 97 -21.48 -2.12 2.79
C GLN A 97 -22.48 -2.04 3.95
N LEU A 98 -22.04 -1.60 5.12
CA LEU A 98 -22.88 -1.52 6.31
C LEU A 98 -23.67 -0.19 6.42
N ARG A 99 -23.16 0.91 5.84
CA ARG A 99 -23.75 2.26 5.92
C ARG A 99 -25.20 2.34 5.43
N PRO A 100 -25.61 1.73 4.29
CA PRO A 100 -27.01 1.77 3.82
C PRO A 100 -28.00 1.19 4.82
N GLN A 101 -27.59 0.20 5.61
CA GLN A 101 -28.42 -0.39 6.67
C GLN A 101 -28.65 0.58 7.81
N MET A 102 -27.77 1.57 7.99
CA MET A 102 -27.84 2.57 9.05
C MET A 102 -28.62 3.83 8.65
N THR A 103 -28.66 4.16 7.37
CA THR A 103 -29.43 5.31 6.85
C THR A 103 -30.92 5.04 6.70
N ALA A 104 -31.35 3.78 6.77
CA ALA A 104 -32.75 3.43 6.70
C ALA A 104 -33.52 3.90 7.96
N PRO A 105 -34.55 4.74 7.85
CA PRO A 105 -35.36 5.14 9.01
C PRO A 105 -36.02 3.90 9.65
N GLN A 106 -35.84 3.72 10.95
CA GLN A 106 -36.62 2.74 11.69
C GLN A 106 -38.11 3.02 11.51
N ALA A 107 -38.90 2.01 11.18
CA ALA A 107 -40.35 2.15 11.18
C ALA A 107 -40.80 2.60 12.59
N PRO A 108 -41.60 3.65 12.71
CA PRO A 108 -42.07 4.08 14.03
C PRO A 108 -42.79 2.91 14.69
N PRO A 109 -42.64 2.70 16.01
CA PRO A 109 -43.35 1.68 16.75
C PRO A 109 -44.86 1.80 16.42
N ARG A 110 -45.47 0.69 16.03
CA ARG A 110 -46.92 0.68 15.72
C ARG A 110 -47.68 1.18 16.93
N GLN A 111 -48.02 2.47 16.96
CA GLN A 111 -48.99 2.99 17.91
C GLN A 111 -50.37 2.36 17.57
N ARG A 112 -50.81 1.46 18.44
CA ARG A 112 -52.17 0.96 18.45
C ARG A 112 -53.05 2.12 18.95
N GLY A 113 -53.87 2.69 18.08
CA GLY A 113 -55.08 3.31 18.53
C GLY A 113 -55.21 4.80 18.35
N SER A 114 -56.31 5.11 17.79
CA SER A 114 -57.24 6.22 17.83
C SER A 114 -57.16 7.25 16.71
N GLY A 115 -58.29 7.35 16.01
CA GLY A 115 -58.56 8.18 14.87
C GLY A 115 -58.51 9.67 15.18
N GLY A 116 -58.05 10.42 14.17
CA GLY A 116 -58.12 11.87 14.10
C GLY A 116 -57.62 12.38 12.73
N PRO A 117 -58.02 13.53 12.25
CA PRO A 117 -58.37 13.74 10.84
C PRO A 117 -57.22 14.09 9.89
N ARG A 118 -57.50 13.81 8.62
CA ARG A 118 -56.71 13.99 7.42
C ARG A 118 -56.24 15.43 7.19
N SER A 119 -54.93 15.71 7.28
CA SER A 119 -54.30 16.84 6.56
C SER A 119 -52.78 16.80 6.38
N THR A 120 -52.15 15.61 6.26
CA THR A 120 -50.69 15.50 6.09
C THR A 120 -50.28 14.48 4.97
N ALA A 121 -51.18 14.21 4.02
CA ALA A 121 -50.99 13.14 3.06
C ALA A 121 -49.86 13.39 2.05
N VAL A 122 -49.49 14.62 1.72
CA VAL A 122 -48.45 14.92 0.71
C VAL A 122 -47.04 14.85 1.27
N ALA A 123 -46.81 15.37 2.48
CA ALA A 123 -45.51 15.27 3.12
C ALA A 123 -45.15 13.83 3.54
N GLN A 124 -46.17 13.05 3.91
CA GLN A 124 -46.00 11.62 4.22
C GLN A 124 -45.74 10.76 2.96
N SER A 125 -46.23 11.14 1.77
CA SER A 125 -45.96 10.40 0.54
C SER A 125 -44.52 10.57 0.06
N VAL A 126 -43.92 11.74 0.18
CA VAL A 126 -42.52 11.99 -0.16
C VAL A 126 -41.59 11.32 0.85
N ALA A 127 -41.92 11.36 2.13
CA ALA A 127 -41.16 10.68 3.18
C ALA A 127 -41.30 9.15 3.08
N SER A 128 -42.46 8.62 2.65
CA SER A 128 -42.66 7.18 2.45
C SER A 128 -42.00 6.67 1.15
N GLN A 129 -41.90 7.48 0.12
CA GLN A 129 -41.12 7.15 -1.07
C GLN A 129 -39.61 7.21 -0.78
N ARG A 130 -39.12 8.17 0.01
CA ARG A 130 -37.76 8.16 0.52
C ARG A 130 -37.46 6.94 1.42
N ARG A 131 -38.45 6.48 2.20
CA ARG A 131 -38.31 5.29 3.06
C ARG A 131 -38.21 3.98 2.28
N LYS A 132 -38.76 3.89 1.06
CA LYS A 132 -38.64 2.71 0.19
C LYS A 132 -37.30 2.65 -0.53
N ALA A 133 -36.64 3.77 -0.76
CA ALA A 133 -35.37 3.85 -1.49
C ALA A 133 -34.17 3.31 -0.72
N PHE A 134 -34.23 3.30 0.61
CA PHE A 134 -33.13 2.83 1.46
C PHE A 134 -33.50 1.59 2.29
N GLY A 135 -33.85 0.49 1.64
CA GLY A 135 -33.78 -0.83 2.26
C GLY A 135 -34.65 -1.11 3.48
N ALA A 136 -35.73 -0.28 3.74
CA ALA A 136 -36.64 -0.49 4.87
C ALA A 136 -37.50 -1.79 4.76
N GLU A 137 -37.35 -2.56 3.70
CA GLU A 137 -37.96 -3.88 3.51
C GLU A 137 -37.00 -4.94 2.99
N LEU A 138 -35.68 -4.78 3.23
CA LEU A 138 -34.83 -5.93 3.31
C LEU A 138 -35.30 -6.70 4.54
N ASN A 139 -36.16 -7.71 4.35
CA ASN A 139 -36.47 -8.72 5.35
C ASN A 139 -35.24 -9.66 5.54
N GLY A 140 -34.05 -9.10 5.62
CA GLY A 140 -32.99 -9.64 6.41
C GLY A 140 -33.30 -9.31 7.88
N PRO A 141 -32.76 -10.03 8.84
CA PRO A 141 -32.90 -9.65 10.23
C PRO A 141 -32.59 -8.16 10.32
N THR A 142 -33.48 -7.37 10.93
CA THR A 142 -33.15 -6.02 11.42
C THR A 142 -31.72 -6.08 11.88
N PRO A 143 -30.88 -5.06 11.65
CA PRO A 143 -29.57 -5.05 12.26
C PRO A 143 -29.81 -5.04 13.78
N ASP A 144 -30.14 -6.24 14.29
CA ASP A 144 -30.10 -6.52 15.69
C ASP A 144 -28.71 -6.11 16.14
N GLU A 145 -28.58 -5.60 17.32
CA GLU A 145 -27.36 -5.19 17.99
C GLU A 145 -26.29 -6.31 18.06
N GLY A 146 -26.35 -7.28 17.11
CA GLY A 146 -25.53 -8.46 17.00
C GLY A 146 -24.17 -8.19 16.40
N MET A 147 -23.20 -8.97 16.83
CA MET A 147 -21.88 -9.03 16.22
C MET A 147 -21.98 -9.74 14.86
N ARG A 148 -21.13 -9.34 13.92
CA ARG A 148 -20.99 -9.95 12.61
C ARG A 148 -19.53 -10.35 12.41
N GLY A 149 -19.31 -11.57 11.96
CA GLY A 149 -18.01 -12.04 11.55
C GLY A 149 -17.82 -11.91 10.05
N TRP A 150 -16.61 -11.68 9.62
CA TRP A 150 -16.26 -11.66 8.21
C TRP A 150 -14.87 -12.24 7.98
N ALA A 151 -14.65 -12.76 6.79
CA ALA A 151 -13.34 -13.16 6.31
C ALA A 151 -13.15 -12.64 4.87
N ARG A 152 -11.97 -12.13 4.56
CA ARG A 152 -11.62 -11.54 3.26
C ARG A 152 -10.22 -11.93 2.85
N GLY A 153 -10.04 -12.16 1.54
CA GLY A 153 -8.76 -12.18 0.90
C GLY A 153 -8.62 -11.00 -0.04
N PHE A 154 -7.46 -10.39 -0.09
CA PHE A 154 -7.10 -9.46 -1.15
C PHE A 154 -5.69 -9.75 -1.65
N GLY A 155 -5.40 -9.30 -2.86
CA GLY A 155 -4.06 -9.32 -3.41
C GLY A 155 -3.91 -8.25 -4.45
N PHE A 156 -2.71 -7.73 -4.58
CA PHE A 156 -2.35 -6.83 -5.67
C PHE A 156 -1.01 -7.19 -6.30
N ALA A 157 -0.85 -6.78 -7.54
CA ALA A 157 0.41 -6.72 -8.24
C ALA A 157 0.68 -5.27 -8.65
N GLY A 158 1.88 -4.81 -8.42
CA GLY A 158 2.32 -3.45 -8.75
C GLY A 158 3.62 -3.48 -9.51
N SER A 159 3.81 -2.52 -10.40
CA SER A 159 5.08 -2.27 -11.09
C SER A 159 5.41 -0.80 -11.05
N SER A 160 6.68 -0.48 -10.92
CA SER A 160 7.20 0.87 -11.01
C SER A 160 8.38 0.90 -11.96
N SER A 161 8.32 1.84 -12.90
CA SER A 161 9.40 2.13 -13.85
C SER A 161 10.26 3.30 -13.39
N ASN A 162 10.07 3.78 -12.16
CA ASN A 162 10.84 4.89 -11.63
C ASN A 162 12.33 4.51 -11.54
N GLN A 163 13.13 5.05 -12.45
CA GLN A 163 14.55 4.76 -12.62
C GLN A 163 15.45 5.70 -11.80
N ASN A 164 14.92 6.36 -10.77
CA ASN A 164 15.62 7.39 -10.01
C ASN A 164 16.80 6.84 -9.19
N TRP A 165 16.86 5.54 -8.95
CA TRP A 165 17.99 4.88 -8.30
C TRP A 165 18.59 3.79 -9.20
N ALA A 166 19.85 3.92 -9.55
CA ALA A 166 20.64 2.91 -10.29
C ALA A 166 19.96 2.37 -11.57
N GLN A 167 19.00 3.10 -12.16
CA GLN A 167 18.20 2.67 -13.33
C GLN A 167 17.44 1.35 -13.08
N THR A 168 17.04 1.09 -11.86
CA THR A 168 16.28 -0.11 -11.51
C THR A 168 14.77 0.14 -11.60
N SER A 169 14.05 -0.86 -12.06
CA SER A 169 12.59 -0.99 -11.94
C SER A 169 12.26 -2.05 -10.89
N TYR A 170 11.02 -2.07 -10.42
CA TYR A 170 10.60 -3.17 -9.56
C TYR A 170 9.17 -3.62 -9.86
N ASP A 171 8.96 -4.91 -9.63
CA ASP A 171 7.66 -5.54 -9.59
C ASP A 171 7.38 -6.02 -8.17
N SER A 172 6.16 -5.89 -7.73
CA SER A 172 5.74 -6.33 -6.41
C SER A 172 4.43 -7.08 -6.45
N THR A 173 4.30 -8.08 -5.59
CA THR A 173 3.03 -8.75 -5.32
C THR A 173 2.83 -8.82 -3.83
N LEU A 174 1.63 -8.55 -3.37
CA LEU A 174 1.24 -8.70 -1.98
C LEU A 174 -0.14 -9.33 -1.90
N GLY A 175 -0.30 -10.34 -1.06
CA GLY A 175 -1.57 -10.94 -0.71
C GLY A 175 -1.90 -10.68 0.75
N ASN A 176 -3.17 -10.87 1.10
CA ASN A 176 -3.62 -10.85 2.49
C ASN A 176 -4.85 -11.75 2.66
N VAL A 177 -4.92 -12.42 3.78
CA VAL A 177 -6.14 -13.09 4.25
C VAL A 177 -6.44 -12.58 5.65
N ALA A 178 -7.56 -11.89 5.82
CA ALA A 178 -7.96 -11.29 7.07
C ALA A 178 -9.33 -11.82 7.54
N ALA A 179 -9.50 -11.88 8.84
CA ALA A 179 -10.79 -12.15 9.49
C ALA A 179 -11.05 -11.10 10.56
N GLY A 180 -12.30 -10.73 10.72
CA GLY A 180 -12.67 -9.67 11.66
C GLY A 180 -14.09 -9.81 12.15
N VAL A 181 -14.39 -8.92 13.08
CA VAL A 181 -15.74 -8.76 13.66
C VAL A 181 -16.11 -7.29 13.68
N ASP A 182 -17.39 -7.02 13.53
CA ASP A 182 -17.94 -5.67 13.71
C ASP A 182 -19.30 -5.71 14.40
N THR A 183 -19.67 -4.57 14.98
CA THR A 183 -20.95 -4.39 15.66
C THR A 183 -21.46 -2.98 15.44
N VAL A 184 -22.77 -2.84 15.51
CA VAL A 184 -23.43 -1.52 15.54
C VAL A 184 -23.31 -0.93 16.95
N VAL A 185 -22.90 0.33 17.05
CA VAL A 185 -22.72 1.04 18.32
C VAL A 185 -23.60 2.29 18.33
N GLY A 186 -24.52 2.35 19.27
CA GLY A 186 -25.42 3.51 19.42
C GLY A 186 -26.28 3.77 18.18
N ASP A 187 -26.68 5.03 18.00
CA ASP A 187 -27.54 5.44 16.90
C ASP A 187 -26.69 5.95 15.70
N GLY A 188 -26.33 5.03 14.81
CA GLY A 188 -25.62 5.37 13.58
C GLY A 188 -24.09 5.12 13.63
N GLY A 189 -23.57 4.39 14.63
CA GLY A 189 -22.16 4.00 14.72
C GLY A 189 -21.90 2.53 14.31
N ILE A 190 -20.74 2.27 13.73
CA ILE A 190 -20.18 0.94 13.51
C ILE A 190 -18.78 0.94 14.08
N LEU A 191 -18.40 -0.14 14.75
CA LEU A 191 -17.04 -0.38 15.21
C LEU A 191 -16.65 -1.81 14.91
N GLY A 192 -15.44 -2.02 14.43
CA GLY A 192 -14.92 -3.35 14.13
C GLY A 192 -13.41 -3.44 14.28
N GLY A 193 -12.92 -4.67 14.19
CA GLY A 193 -11.51 -4.97 14.19
C GLY A 193 -11.20 -6.25 13.43
N PHE A 194 -9.96 -6.41 13.01
CA PHE A 194 -9.50 -7.57 12.25
C PHE A 194 -8.05 -7.93 12.55
N VAL A 195 -7.70 -9.13 12.15
CA VAL A 195 -6.33 -9.63 12.09
C VAL A 195 -6.16 -10.39 10.78
N GLY A 196 -4.96 -10.32 10.19
CA GLY A 196 -4.66 -10.94 8.91
C GLY A 196 -3.22 -11.46 8.81
N TYR A 197 -2.98 -12.18 7.70
CA TYR A 197 -1.67 -12.66 7.28
C TYR A 197 -1.35 -12.12 5.89
N MET A 198 -0.16 -11.55 5.73
CA MET A 198 0.24 -10.77 4.56
C MET A 198 1.55 -11.31 3.95
N PRO A 199 1.48 -12.30 3.02
CA PRO A 199 2.60 -12.74 2.23
C PRO A 199 2.81 -11.86 1.00
N GLY A 200 4.07 -11.73 0.55
CA GLY A 200 4.38 -10.97 -0.65
C GLY A 200 5.79 -11.16 -1.16
N SER A 201 6.07 -10.53 -2.29
CA SER A 201 7.40 -10.45 -2.88
C SER A 201 7.62 -9.10 -3.57
N VAL A 202 8.87 -8.66 -3.55
CA VAL A 202 9.33 -7.48 -4.30
C VAL A 202 10.57 -7.91 -5.07
N ASN A 203 10.57 -7.70 -6.38
CA ASN A 203 11.69 -8.02 -7.25
C ASN A 203 12.17 -6.73 -7.91
N VAL A 204 13.40 -6.37 -7.64
CA VAL A 204 14.09 -5.23 -8.25
C VAL A 204 14.98 -5.76 -9.34
N THR A 205 14.88 -5.18 -10.53
CA THR A 205 15.67 -5.57 -11.68
C THR A 205 16.26 -4.33 -12.38
N GLY A 206 17.43 -4.49 -12.93
CA GLY A 206 18.08 -3.45 -13.74
C GLY A 206 19.49 -3.15 -13.31
N GLY A 207 20.28 -2.61 -14.26
CA GLY A 207 21.67 -2.32 -14.03
C GLY A 207 22.54 -3.56 -13.80
N LEU A 208 23.38 -3.51 -12.79
CA LEU A 208 24.32 -4.60 -12.41
C LEU A 208 23.90 -5.30 -11.12
N VAL A 209 22.67 -5.08 -10.63
CA VAL A 209 22.15 -5.69 -9.41
C VAL A 209 20.69 -6.07 -9.60
N ASP A 210 20.36 -7.31 -9.27
CA ASP A 210 19.00 -7.76 -9.07
C ASP A 210 18.78 -8.05 -7.59
N GLU A 211 17.64 -7.67 -7.05
CA GLU A 211 17.29 -7.96 -5.66
C GLU A 211 15.88 -8.57 -5.58
N SER A 212 15.78 -9.70 -4.89
CA SER A 212 14.52 -10.36 -4.62
C SER A 212 14.27 -10.36 -3.11
N MET A 213 13.07 -9.92 -2.71
CA MET A 213 12.65 -9.87 -1.32
C MET A 213 11.36 -10.67 -1.15
N THR A 214 11.35 -11.59 -0.19
CA THR A 214 10.15 -12.29 0.26
C THR A 214 9.66 -11.65 1.55
N VAL A 215 8.39 -11.35 1.60
CA VAL A 215 7.73 -10.69 2.74
C VAL A 215 6.75 -11.66 3.36
N ASN A 216 6.79 -11.82 4.68
CA ASN A 216 5.80 -12.53 5.47
C ASN A 216 5.40 -11.67 6.66
N GLY A 217 4.13 -11.33 6.76
CA GLY A 217 3.66 -10.41 7.78
C GLY A 217 2.36 -10.83 8.44
N VAL A 218 2.11 -10.25 9.59
CA VAL A 218 0.81 -10.24 10.24
C VAL A 218 0.35 -8.80 10.32
N ASP A 219 -0.93 -8.58 10.03
CA ASP A 219 -1.56 -7.27 10.13
C ASP A 219 -2.78 -7.32 11.04
N PHE A 220 -3.11 -6.19 11.60
CA PHE A 220 -4.27 -6.00 12.47
C PHE A 220 -4.80 -4.59 12.31
N GLY A 221 -6.08 -4.42 12.60
CA GLY A 221 -6.67 -3.09 12.50
C GLY A 221 -7.97 -2.94 13.27
N MET A 222 -8.31 -1.68 13.48
CA MET A 222 -9.60 -1.24 14.01
C MET A 222 -10.20 -0.24 13.02
N TYR A 223 -11.52 -0.26 12.88
CA TYR A 223 -12.22 0.64 11.99
C TYR A 223 -13.58 1.02 12.55
N GLY A 224 -14.08 2.15 12.11
CA GLY A 224 -15.39 2.61 12.50
C GLY A 224 -16.01 3.59 11.52
N SER A 225 -17.31 3.71 11.56
CA SER A 225 -18.08 4.70 10.80
C SER A 225 -19.17 5.28 11.67
N TRP A 226 -19.48 6.52 11.42
CA TRP A 226 -20.58 7.22 12.07
C TRP A 226 -21.41 7.98 11.03
N VAL A 227 -22.73 7.76 11.08
CA VAL A 227 -23.72 8.42 10.22
C VAL A 227 -24.66 9.22 11.13
N PRO A 228 -24.41 10.54 11.33
CA PRO A 228 -25.18 11.37 12.26
C PRO A 228 -26.66 11.40 11.88
N ASN A 229 -27.51 11.20 12.88
CA ASN A 229 -28.97 11.22 12.70
C ASN A 229 -29.49 10.32 11.57
N ARG A 230 -28.74 9.27 11.21
CA ARG A 230 -29.02 8.41 10.05
C ARG A 230 -29.22 9.21 8.75
N GLY A 231 -28.50 10.30 8.61
CA GLY A 231 -28.52 11.19 7.46
C GLY A 231 -27.72 10.67 6.26
N GLU A 232 -27.50 11.56 5.31
CA GLU A 232 -26.73 11.24 4.11
C GLU A 232 -25.21 11.38 4.33
N TRP A 233 -24.78 12.24 5.24
CA TRP A 233 -23.37 12.47 5.58
C TRP A 233 -22.80 11.35 6.46
N TYR A 234 -21.56 10.99 6.24
CA TYR A 234 -20.83 10.02 7.06
C TYR A 234 -19.39 10.43 7.32
N LEU A 235 -18.85 9.91 8.42
CA LEU A 235 -17.44 9.94 8.77
C LEU A 235 -16.98 8.51 9.05
N SER A 236 -15.87 8.08 8.44
CA SER A 236 -15.29 6.76 8.63
C SER A 236 -13.80 6.86 8.88
N GLY A 237 -13.25 5.91 9.59
CA GLY A 237 -11.83 5.83 9.84
C GLY A 237 -11.36 4.40 10.08
N ALA A 238 -10.07 4.19 9.81
CA ALA A 238 -9.37 2.95 10.13
C ALA A 238 -7.96 3.26 10.64
N VAL A 239 -7.50 2.43 11.55
CA VAL A 239 -6.12 2.38 12.02
C VAL A 239 -5.64 0.95 11.83
N THR A 240 -4.55 0.78 11.10
CA THR A 240 -3.96 -0.54 10.83
C THR A 240 -2.50 -0.57 11.23
N GLY A 241 -2.02 -1.73 11.62
CA GLY A 241 -0.62 -1.99 11.93
C GLY A 241 -0.19 -3.32 11.35
N ALA A 242 1.09 -3.45 10.99
CA ALA A 242 1.66 -4.71 10.54
C ALA A 242 3.07 -4.91 11.07
N TYR A 243 3.42 -6.16 11.31
CA TYR A 243 4.78 -6.61 11.54
C TYR A 243 5.17 -7.59 10.45
N THR A 244 6.28 -7.30 9.76
CA THR A 244 6.74 -8.08 8.61
C THR A 244 8.16 -8.59 8.80
N MET A 245 8.39 -9.83 8.40
CA MET A 245 9.70 -10.46 8.24
C MET A 245 10.06 -10.43 6.76
N ILE A 246 11.29 -10.07 6.45
CA ILE A 246 11.76 -9.81 5.09
C ILE A 246 13.04 -10.61 4.90
N ASP A 247 13.02 -11.54 3.94
CA ASP A 247 14.20 -12.26 3.48
C ASP A 247 14.62 -11.71 2.11
N ARG A 248 15.93 -11.43 1.95
CA ARG A 248 16.49 -10.79 0.76
C ARG A 248 17.56 -11.64 0.12
N THR A 249 17.61 -11.58 -1.22
CA THR A 249 18.70 -12.11 -2.02
C THR A 249 19.09 -11.03 -3.02
N ARG A 250 20.33 -10.56 -2.94
CA ARG A 250 20.90 -9.55 -3.84
C ARG A 250 21.98 -10.21 -4.71
N ASN A 251 21.78 -10.21 -6.02
CA ASN A 251 22.73 -10.71 -7.01
C ASN A 251 23.48 -9.53 -7.64
N ILE A 252 24.79 -9.61 -7.66
CA ILE A 252 25.70 -8.54 -8.10
C ILE A 252 26.48 -9.05 -9.31
N TYR A 253 26.40 -8.32 -10.42
CA TYR A 253 26.95 -8.70 -11.74
C TYR A 253 28.00 -7.70 -12.23
N VAL A 254 28.91 -7.27 -11.37
CA VAL A 254 30.02 -6.41 -11.79
C VAL A 254 30.92 -7.20 -12.76
N PRO A 255 31.37 -6.60 -13.88
CA PRO A 255 32.26 -7.27 -14.82
C PRO A 255 33.47 -7.91 -14.13
N GLY A 256 33.63 -9.23 -14.35
CA GLY A 256 34.67 -10.04 -13.69
C GLY A 256 34.32 -10.52 -12.27
N VAL A 257 33.21 -10.08 -11.68
CA VAL A 257 32.79 -10.48 -10.33
C VAL A 257 31.28 -10.75 -10.30
N VAL A 258 30.90 -11.99 -10.01
CA VAL A 258 29.50 -12.37 -9.78
C VAL A 258 29.38 -12.87 -8.35
N ARG A 259 28.49 -12.26 -7.56
CA ARG A 259 28.26 -12.61 -6.14
C ARG A 259 26.77 -12.59 -5.80
N THR A 260 26.42 -13.36 -4.79
CA THR A 260 25.09 -13.37 -4.21
C THR A 260 25.19 -13.09 -2.70
N ALA A 261 24.48 -12.08 -2.25
CA ALA A 261 24.32 -11.74 -0.85
C ALA A 261 22.91 -12.11 -0.36
N THR A 262 22.82 -12.58 0.85
CA THR A 262 21.53 -12.85 1.52
C THR A 262 21.45 -12.15 2.86
N SER A 263 20.26 -11.73 3.24
CA SER A 263 20.01 -11.10 4.55
C SER A 263 18.56 -11.25 4.96
N SER A 264 18.29 -11.05 6.25
CA SER A 264 16.95 -11.00 6.82
C SER A 264 16.79 -9.76 7.69
N SER A 265 15.61 -9.18 7.71
CA SER A 265 15.25 -8.04 8.55
C SER A 265 13.77 -8.08 8.92
N ASN A 266 13.40 -7.23 9.87
CA ASN A 266 12.01 -7.04 10.27
C ASN A 266 11.60 -5.59 10.04
N ALA A 267 10.30 -5.36 9.79
CA ALA A 267 9.75 -4.03 9.68
C ALA A 267 8.40 -3.92 10.41
N TRP A 268 8.10 -2.71 10.87
CA TRP A 268 6.80 -2.30 11.38
C TRP A 268 6.20 -1.25 10.45
N SER A 269 4.90 -1.37 10.20
CA SER A 269 4.14 -0.38 9.47
C SER A 269 2.89 -0.02 10.23
N ALA A 270 2.47 1.24 10.15
CA ALA A 270 1.21 1.71 10.70
C ALA A 270 0.52 2.63 9.69
N SER A 271 -0.82 2.53 9.57
CA SER A 271 -1.59 3.42 8.71
C SER A 271 -2.80 3.97 9.44
N PHE A 272 -3.09 5.24 9.19
CA PHE A 272 -4.25 5.97 9.65
C PHE A 272 -5.03 6.45 8.44
N MET A 273 -6.29 6.03 8.29
CA MET A 273 -7.13 6.40 7.17
C MET A 273 -8.41 7.07 7.66
N GLY A 274 -8.77 8.20 7.07
CA GLY A 274 -10.01 8.92 7.30
C GLY A 274 -10.75 9.18 6.00
N GLU A 275 -12.06 9.00 5.98
CA GLU A 275 -12.92 9.27 4.84
C GLU A 275 -14.21 9.96 5.30
N THR A 276 -14.62 10.98 4.58
CA THR A 276 -15.92 11.62 4.74
C THR A 276 -16.59 11.82 3.40
N GLY A 277 -17.91 11.76 3.37
CA GLY A 277 -18.68 11.90 2.15
C GLY A 277 -20.18 11.90 2.39
N PHE A 278 -20.91 11.80 1.29
CA PHE A 278 -22.37 11.81 1.30
C PHE A 278 -22.91 10.63 0.51
N ASN A 279 -23.95 9.98 1.00
CA ASN A 279 -24.72 8.98 0.26
C ASN A 279 -25.95 9.66 -0.35
N LEU A 280 -25.86 10.07 -1.62
CA LEU A 280 -26.88 10.83 -2.34
C LEU A 280 -27.77 9.86 -3.12
N PRO A 281 -29.06 9.69 -2.75
CA PRO A 281 -29.98 8.83 -3.47
C PRO A 281 -30.19 9.31 -4.91
N THR A 282 -30.10 8.40 -5.87
CA THR A 282 -30.34 8.68 -7.30
C THR A 282 -31.67 8.14 -7.82
N GLY A 283 -32.36 7.34 -7.01
CA GLY A 283 -33.66 6.75 -7.29
C GLY A 283 -33.65 5.22 -7.08
N GLY A 284 -34.80 4.63 -6.73
CA GLY A 284 -34.83 3.22 -6.40
C GLY A 284 -33.95 2.89 -5.17
N ASP A 285 -33.17 1.82 -5.29
CA ASP A 285 -32.20 1.37 -4.29
C ASP A 285 -30.75 1.80 -4.67
N SER A 286 -30.59 2.80 -5.53
CA SER A 286 -29.30 3.29 -6.01
C SER A 286 -28.87 4.63 -5.38
N TYR A 287 -27.58 4.83 -5.24
CA TYR A 287 -26.98 6.07 -4.73
C TYR A 287 -25.59 6.35 -5.29
N VAL A 288 -25.20 7.62 -5.26
CA VAL A 288 -23.85 8.10 -5.52
C VAL A 288 -23.24 8.61 -4.23
N SER A 289 -22.00 8.20 -3.97
CA SER A 289 -21.25 8.62 -2.78
C SER A 289 -20.00 9.40 -3.20
N PRO A 290 -20.06 10.74 -3.33
CA PRO A 290 -18.87 11.56 -3.40
C PRO A 290 -18.15 11.53 -2.04
N TYR A 291 -16.81 11.45 -2.07
CA TYR A 291 -16.00 11.36 -0.86
C TYR A 291 -14.65 12.06 -0.99
N VAL A 292 -14.11 12.41 0.16
CA VAL A 292 -12.70 12.77 0.34
C VAL A 292 -12.10 11.81 1.35
N ARG A 293 -10.91 11.33 1.05
CA ARG A 293 -10.14 10.40 1.88
C ARG A 293 -8.72 10.89 2.05
N VAL A 294 -8.14 10.64 3.19
CA VAL A 294 -6.72 10.83 3.47
C VAL A 294 -6.21 9.59 4.20
N ALA A 295 -5.12 9.00 3.73
CA ALA A 295 -4.37 7.99 4.46
C ALA A 295 -2.97 8.54 4.75
N TYR A 296 -2.46 8.27 5.95
CA TYR A 296 -1.07 8.45 6.33
C TYR A 296 -0.50 7.10 6.72
N THR A 297 0.62 6.73 6.14
CA THR A 297 1.29 5.46 6.41
C THR A 297 2.74 5.72 6.79
N ASP A 298 3.17 5.04 7.84
CA ASP A 298 4.54 5.03 8.35
C ASP A 298 5.12 3.62 8.23
N PHE A 299 6.39 3.54 7.84
CA PHE A 299 7.15 2.30 7.68
C PHE A 299 8.50 2.46 8.38
N ASN A 300 8.87 1.45 9.18
CA ASN A 300 10.13 1.41 9.89
C ASN A 300 10.76 0.01 9.79
N GLN A 301 11.92 -0.07 9.14
CA GLN A 301 12.69 -1.29 8.98
C GLN A 301 13.93 -1.26 9.88
N GLY A 302 14.20 -2.38 10.56
CA GLY A 302 15.44 -2.57 11.31
C GLY A 302 16.67 -2.70 10.41
N SER A 303 17.84 -2.39 10.93
CA SER A 303 19.12 -2.63 10.27
C SER A 303 19.34 -4.11 9.98
N TYR A 304 20.14 -4.41 8.94
CA TYR A 304 20.52 -5.76 8.59
C TYR A 304 21.94 -5.83 8.04
N THR A 305 22.53 -7.03 8.08
CA THR A 305 23.84 -7.30 7.52
C THR A 305 23.73 -8.46 6.53
N GLU A 306 24.33 -8.31 5.38
CA GLU A 306 24.40 -9.33 4.34
C GLU A 306 25.48 -10.37 4.63
N SER A 307 25.31 -11.53 4.01
CA SER A 307 26.28 -12.63 4.01
C SER A 307 26.30 -13.32 2.63
N GLY A 308 27.39 -13.99 2.30
CA GLY A 308 27.53 -14.78 1.05
C GLY A 308 28.31 -14.08 -0.06
N ALA A 309 28.34 -12.76 -0.12
CA ALA A 309 29.03 -12.02 -1.18
C ALA A 309 30.48 -11.61 -0.86
N GLY A 310 31.05 -12.09 0.25
CA GLY A 310 32.43 -11.75 0.65
C GLY A 310 32.57 -10.25 0.93
N SER A 311 33.53 -9.60 0.30
CA SER A 311 33.78 -8.16 0.43
C SER A 311 32.67 -7.27 -0.12
N LEU A 312 31.68 -7.81 -0.81
CA LEU A 312 30.51 -7.07 -1.32
C LEU A 312 29.28 -7.15 -0.38
N ASN A 313 29.40 -7.82 0.75
CA ASN A 313 28.35 -7.77 1.77
C ASN A 313 28.19 -6.34 2.30
N LEU A 314 26.94 -5.92 2.51
CA LEU A 314 26.60 -4.63 3.10
C LEU A 314 26.10 -4.79 4.52
N ALA A 315 26.43 -3.83 5.37
CA ALA A 315 25.69 -3.54 6.59
C ALA A 315 24.80 -2.34 6.32
N VAL A 316 23.50 -2.56 6.34
CA VAL A 316 22.49 -1.56 6.00
C VAL A 316 21.82 -1.07 7.28
N GLY A 317 21.78 0.23 7.47
CA GLY A 317 21.17 0.88 8.63
C GLY A 317 19.64 0.73 8.64
N SER A 318 19.03 1.14 9.72
CA SER A 318 17.57 1.23 9.78
C SER A 318 17.04 2.25 8.79
N GLN A 319 15.86 2.00 8.25
CA GLN A 319 15.17 2.88 7.31
C GLN A 319 13.79 3.24 7.84
N SER A 320 13.43 4.53 7.77
CA SER A 320 12.09 5.02 8.02
C SER A 320 11.56 5.67 6.75
N ALA A 321 10.28 5.47 6.48
CA ALA A 321 9.60 6.07 5.34
C ALA A 321 8.16 6.40 5.73
N SER A 322 7.65 7.53 5.30
CA SER A 322 6.27 7.92 5.55
C SER A 322 5.64 8.50 4.28
N ALA A 323 4.34 8.28 4.10
CA ALA A 323 3.62 8.84 2.97
C ALA A 323 2.22 9.32 3.38
N LEU A 324 1.78 10.38 2.74
CA LEU A 324 0.41 10.88 2.79
C LEU A 324 -0.28 10.57 1.46
N GLN A 325 -1.47 9.99 1.50
CA GLN A 325 -2.24 9.62 0.31
C GLN A 325 -3.63 10.25 0.36
N PRO A 326 -3.79 11.51 -0.10
CA PRO A 326 -5.08 12.14 -0.28
C PRO A 326 -5.77 11.61 -1.54
N SER A 327 -7.10 11.46 -1.47
CA SER A 327 -7.94 11.03 -2.58
C SER A 327 -9.26 11.79 -2.58
N VAL A 328 -9.77 12.11 -3.76
CA VAL A 328 -11.11 12.64 -3.96
C VAL A 328 -11.81 11.85 -5.06
N GLY A 329 -13.01 11.36 -4.79
CA GLY A 329 -13.67 10.45 -5.70
C GLY A 329 -15.17 10.36 -5.51
N ALA A 330 -15.77 9.46 -6.27
CA ALA A 330 -17.17 9.11 -6.13
C ALA A 330 -17.38 7.62 -6.42
N ARG A 331 -18.35 7.02 -5.75
CA ARG A 331 -18.83 5.65 -5.94
C ARG A 331 -20.29 5.67 -6.33
N TYR A 332 -20.67 4.81 -7.25
CA TYR A 332 -22.06 4.50 -7.58
C TYR A 332 -22.37 3.08 -7.13
N MET A 333 -23.49 2.88 -6.49
CA MET A 333 -23.99 1.60 -6.04
C MET A 333 -25.46 1.45 -6.41
N ASP A 334 -25.88 0.22 -6.76
CA ASP A 334 -27.26 -0.09 -7.14
C ASP A 334 -27.73 -1.39 -6.49
N GLY A 335 -28.83 -1.33 -5.75
CA GLY A 335 -29.42 -2.49 -5.07
C GLY A 335 -30.45 -3.20 -5.94
N ILE A 336 -30.07 -4.28 -6.60
CA ILE A 336 -30.94 -5.08 -7.48
C ILE A 336 -31.53 -6.24 -6.68
N ARG A 337 -32.85 -6.27 -6.55
CA ARG A 337 -33.57 -7.36 -5.88
C ARG A 337 -33.82 -8.52 -6.82
N SER A 338 -33.39 -9.72 -6.43
CA SER A 338 -33.63 -10.97 -7.14
C SER A 338 -34.26 -12.00 -6.19
N GLY A 339 -35.57 -12.08 -6.21
CA GLY A 339 -36.34 -12.93 -5.25
C GLY A 339 -36.14 -12.43 -3.81
N ARG A 340 -35.50 -13.25 -2.96
CA ARG A 340 -35.19 -12.93 -1.55
C ARG A 340 -33.73 -12.48 -1.35
N SER A 341 -32.92 -12.45 -2.41
CA SER A 341 -31.54 -12.01 -2.40
C SER A 341 -31.41 -10.58 -2.93
N VAL A 342 -30.35 -9.89 -2.54
CA VAL A 342 -29.99 -8.56 -3.07
C VAL A 342 -28.61 -8.64 -3.69
N ILE A 343 -28.49 -8.15 -4.92
CA ILE A 343 -27.23 -8.00 -5.64
C ILE A 343 -26.91 -6.52 -5.67
N THR A 344 -25.75 -6.13 -5.17
CA THR A 344 -25.32 -4.72 -5.14
C THR A 344 -24.04 -4.55 -5.93
N PRO A 345 -24.11 -4.34 -7.26
CA PRO A 345 -22.96 -3.91 -8.03
C PRO A 345 -22.55 -2.49 -7.62
N PHE A 346 -21.26 -2.23 -7.67
CA PHE A 346 -20.71 -0.89 -7.47
C PHE A 346 -19.54 -0.61 -8.39
N VAL A 347 -19.36 0.66 -8.71
CA VAL A 347 -18.19 1.18 -9.42
C VAL A 347 -17.76 2.49 -8.78
N GLY A 348 -16.47 2.75 -8.78
CA GLY A 348 -15.92 3.98 -8.23
C GLY A 348 -14.71 4.46 -9.03
N ALA A 349 -14.45 5.75 -8.92
CA ALA A 349 -13.25 6.39 -9.44
C ALA A 349 -12.81 7.51 -8.51
N ALA A 350 -11.50 7.69 -8.38
CA ALA A 350 -10.92 8.78 -7.63
C ALA A 350 -9.66 9.32 -8.29
N PHE A 351 -9.36 10.57 -8.01
CA PHE A 351 -8.02 11.12 -8.16
C PHE A 351 -7.28 10.93 -6.84
N THR A 352 -6.04 10.44 -6.93
CA THR A 352 -5.22 10.09 -5.77
C THR A 352 -3.81 10.63 -5.98
N ALA A 353 -3.18 11.11 -4.92
CA ALA A 353 -1.76 11.42 -4.89
C ALA A 353 -1.07 10.57 -3.81
N PHE A 354 0.17 10.19 -4.06
CA PHE A 354 1.08 9.58 -3.09
C PHE A 354 2.20 10.57 -2.83
N LEU A 355 2.21 11.13 -1.63
CA LEU A 355 3.09 12.20 -1.21
C LEU A 355 4.10 11.64 -0.20
N PRO A 356 5.34 11.35 -0.58
CA PRO A 356 6.39 11.00 0.37
C PRO A 356 6.58 12.12 1.40
N VAL A 357 6.75 11.75 2.67
CA VAL A 357 6.96 12.67 3.78
C VAL A 357 8.25 12.31 4.48
N GLY A 358 9.09 13.30 4.74
CA GLY A 358 10.37 13.10 5.41
C GLY A 358 11.46 12.54 4.49
N ASP A 359 12.52 12.03 5.09
CA ASP A 359 13.67 11.45 4.43
C ASP A 359 13.51 9.91 4.37
N TRP A 360 13.57 9.35 3.18
CA TRP A 360 13.49 7.90 2.92
C TRP A 360 14.88 7.27 2.74
N GLY A 361 15.93 8.03 3.00
CA GLY A 361 17.30 7.58 2.84
C GLY A 361 17.65 6.38 3.72
N VAL A 362 18.63 5.62 3.27
CA VAL A 362 19.22 4.51 4.01
C VAL A 362 20.74 4.64 3.99
N THR A 363 21.39 4.29 5.08
CA THR A 363 22.85 4.21 5.14
C THR A 363 23.30 2.78 4.85
N ALA A 364 24.31 2.62 4.00
CA ALA A 364 24.95 1.35 3.75
C ALA A 364 26.46 1.45 3.99
N THR A 365 27.03 0.42 4.57
CA THR A 365 28.46 0.33 4.84
C THR A 365 28.95 -1.01 4.36
N ASN A 366 30.09 -1.03 3.69
CA ASN A 366 30.80 -2.26 3.45
C ASN A 366 31.65 -2.59 4.70
N PRO A 367 31.30 -3.63 5.47
CA PRO A 367 31.95 -3.92 6.75
C PRO A 367 33.42 -4.35 6.60
N PHE A 368 33.85 -4.74 5.41
CA PHE A 368 35.23 -5.17 5.16
C PHE A 368 36.14 -4.04 4.69
N SER A 369 35.59 -2.90 4.33
CA SER A 369 36.37 -1.78 3.78
C SER A 369 37.05 -0.91 4.84
N GLY A 370 36.47 -0.87 6.05
CA GLY A 370 36.86 0.08 7.08
C GLY A 370 36.53 1.54 6.73
N LEU A 371 35.72 1.74 5.71
CA LEU A 371 35.32 3.06 5.20
C LEU A 371 34.06 3.57 5.92
N PRO A 372 33.80 4.87 5.89
CA PRO A 372 32.60 5.44 6.46
C PRO A 372 31.33 4.96 5.76
N PRO A 373 30.16 4.97 6.43
CA PRO A 373 28.88 4.63 5.82
C PRO A 373 28.57 5.54 4.63
N ILE A 374 28.06 4.95 3.55
CA ILE A 374 27.51 5.71 2.43
C ILE A 374 26.03 5.93 2.70
N SER A 375 25.58 7.17 2.61
CA SER A 375 24.16 7.51 2.67
C SER A 375 23.56 7.43 1.28
N VAL A 376 22.61 6.52 1.12
CA VAL A 376 21.84 6.35 -0.12
C VAL A 376 20.57 7.18 0.03
N TYR A 377 20.58 8.35 -0.56
CA TYR A 377 19.43 9.24 -0.66
C TYR A 377 18.86 9.17 -2.06
N GLY A 378 17.54 9.20 -2.19
CA GLY A 378 16.88 9.41 -3.45
C GLY A 378 15.71 10.36 -3.23
N ASP A 379 15.48 11.21 -4.18
CA ASP A 379 14.23 11.96 -4.22
C ASP A 379 13.10 11.00 -4.59
N VAL A 380 12.31 10.64 -3.58
CA VAL A 380 11.07 9.92 -3.83
C VAL A 380 10.07 10.94 -4.38
N GLU A 381 9.77 10.83 -5.66
CA GLU A 381 8.87 11.76 -6.30
C GLU A 381 7.43 11.59 -5.82
N THR A 382 6.71 12.71 -5.79
CA THR A 382 5.27 12.69 -5.62
C THR A 382 4.62 12.01 -6.81
N LEU A 383 3.83 10.97 -6.56
CA LEU A 383 3.06 10.29 -7.59
C LEU A 383 1.61 10.75 -7.53
N TYR A 384 1.00 11.00 -8.70
CA TYR A 384 -0.42 11.33 -8.79
C TYR A 384 -1.05 10.66 -9.99
N GLY A 385 -2.33 10.36 -9.86
CA GLY A 385 -3.06 9.66 -10.89
C GLY A 385 -4.49 9.35 -10.51
N GLY A 386 -5.05 8.35 -11.15
CA GLY A 386 -6.41 7.88 -10.95
C GLY A 386 -6.45 6.50 -10.32
N SER A 387 -7.48 6.25 -9.54
CA SER A 387 -7.87 4.90 -9.12
C SER A 387 -9.28 4.58 -9.59
N VAL A 388 -9.52 3.32 -9.90
CA VAL A 388 -10.83 2.79 -10.28
C VAL A 388 -11.12 1.55 -9.44
N GLU A 389 -12.38 1.35 -9.10
CA GLU A 389 -12.85 0.16 -8.41
C GLU A 389 -14.17 -0.31 -9.02
N ALA A 390 -14.38 -1.61 -9.05
CA ALA A 390 -15.64 -2.21 -9.44
C ALA A 390 -15.86 -3.52 -8.68
N GLY A 391 -17.08 -3.78 -8.27
CA GLY A 391 -17.36 -5.00 -7.52
C GLY A 391 -18.84 -5.30 -7.44
N VAL A 392 -19.13 -6.40 -6.74
CA VAL A 392 -20.48 -6.88 -6.50
C VAL A 392 -20.56 -7.49 -5.10
N GLU A 393 -21.66 -7.20 -4.44
CA GLU A 393 -22.08 -7.85 -3.21
C GLU A 393 -23.36 -8.67 -3.47
N LEU A 394 -23.44 -9.87 -2.90
CA LEU A 394 -24.61 -10.74 -2.93
C LEU A 394 -25.05 -11.06 -1.50
N ALA A 395 -26.10 -10.42 -1.05
CA ALA A 395 -26.75 -10.74 0.23
C ALA A 395 -27.82 -11.83 0.03
N LEU A 396 -27.66 -12.94 0.75
CA LEU A 396 -28.54 -14.09 0.73
C LEU A 396 -29.61 -14.05 1.85
N PRO A 397 -30.73 -14.76 1.71
CA PRO A 397 -31.85 -14.69 2.65
C PRO A 397 -31.54 -15.17 4.09
N ASP A 398 -30.52 -15.99 4.25
CA ASP A 398 -30.03 -16.53 5.53
C ASP A 398 -29.03 -15.59 6.25
N GLY A 399 -28.78 -14.41 5.68
CA GLY A 399 -27.87 -13.41 6.22
C GLY A 399 -26.42 -13.56 5.76
N LEU A 400 -26.08 -14.65 5.04
CA LEU A 400 -24.77 -14.79 4.42
C LEU A 400 -24.60 -13.71 3.32
N THR A 401 -23.49 -13.02 3.32
CA THR A 401 -23.14 -12.09 2.25
C THR A 401 -21.81 -12.52 1.62
N LEU A 402 -21.79 -12.57 0.30
CA LEU A 402 -20.60 -12.79 -0.51
C LEU A 402 -20.25 -11.49 -1.23
N PHE A 403 -18.97 -11.22 -1.42
CA PHE A 403 -18.56 -10.09 -2.24
C PHE A 403 -17.29 -10.39 -3.02
N ALA A 404 -17.12 -9.69 -4.14
CA ALA A 404 -15.90 -9.65 -4.92
C ALA A 404 -15.73 -8.27 -5.54
N SER A 405 -14.49 -7.77 -5.57
CA SER A 405 -14.15 -6.49 -6.20
C SER A 405 -12.79 -6.54 -6.87
N PHE A 406 -12.61 -5.63 -7.81
CA PHE A 406 -11.36 -5.32 -8.49
C PHE A 406 -11.05 -3.85 -8.24
N ASN A 407 -9.77 -3.53 -8.06
CA ASN A 407 -9.27 -2.17 -7.99
C ASN A 407 -8.02 -2.01 -8.86
N GLY A 408 -7.87 -0.84 -9.46
CA GLY A 408 -6.70 -0.44 -10.22
C GLY A 408 -6.28 0.96 -9.86
N MET A 409 -4.99 1.20 -9.71
CA MET A 409 -4.41 2.51 -9.46
C MET A 409 -3.33 2.77 -10.51
N PHE A 410 -3.42 3.92 -11.17
CA PHE A 410 -2.58 4.35 -12.28
C PHE A 410 -1.98 5.70 -11.92
N MET A 411 -0.74 5.69 -11.50
CA MET A 411 0.02 6.90 -11.15
C MET A 411 1.08 7.19 -12.21
N SER A 412 1.76 8.33 -12.10
CA SER A 412 2.75 8.80 -13.08
C SER A 412 3.78 7.72 -13.44
N ASP A 413 4.32 6.99 -12.45
CA ASP A 413 5.39 6.00 -12.65
C ASP A 413 5.09 4.65 -12.01
N MET A 414 3.85 4.44 -11.57
CA MET A 414 3.44 3.22 -10.87
C MET A 414 2.05 2.77 -11.29
N GLN A 415 1.90 1.47 -11.49
CA GLN A 415 0.62 0.84 -11.75
C GLN A 415 0.41 -0.27 -10.73
N VAL A 416 -0.79 -0.33 -10.17
CA VAL A 416 -1.19 -1.36 -9.20
C VAL A 416 -2.54 -1.92 -9.59
N TYR A 417 -2.66 -3.23 -9.60
CA TYR A 417 -3.91 -3.94 -9.88
C TYR A 417 -4.19 -4.90 -8.73
N GLY A 418 -5.40 -4.87 -8.23
CA GLY A 418 -5.78 -5.72 -7.10
C GLY A 418 -7.15 -6.33 -7.25
N GLY A 419 -7.39 -7.36 -6.46
CA GLY A 419 -8.68 -8.00 -6.34
C GLY A 419 -8.95 -8.39 -4.90
N ARG A 420 -10.22 -8.36 -4.52
CA ARG A 420 -10.70 -8.71 -3.19
C ARG A 420 -11.88 -9.64 -3.30
N ALA A 421 -11.96 -10.60 -2.39
CA ALA A 421 -13.14 -11.46 -2.25
C ALA A 421 -13.35 -11.86 -0.78
N GLY A 422 -14.58 -12.13 -0.41
CA GLY A 422 -14.83 -12.55 0.97
C GLY A 422 -16.27 -12.90 1.27
N ILE A 423 -16.47 -13.23 2.54
CA ILE A 423 -17.75 -13.65 3.10
C ILE A 423 -18.03 -12.90 4.40
N GLN A 424 -19.30 -12.74 4.69
CA GLN A 424 -19.82 -12.24 5.97
C GLN A 424 -20.91 -13.16 6.49
N ILE A 425 -20.89 -13.40 7.78
CA ILE A 425 -21.86 -14.24 8.49
C ILE A 425 -22.38 -13.45 9.70
N PRO A 426 -23.68 -13.31 9.88
CA PRO A 426 -24.27 -12.77 11.12
C PRO A 426 -24.16 -13.80 12.25
N PHE A 427 -24.01 -13.34 13.49
CA PHE A 427 -24.05 -14.16 14.70
C PHE A 427 -25.24 -13.81 15.58
#